data_f5d2f2d306bdd3465988d412a0e91cd0
#
_entry.id   f5d2f2d306bdd3465988d412a0e91cd0
#
_cell.length_a   1.000
_cell.length_b   1.000
_cell.length_c   1.000
_cell.angle_alpha   90.00
_cell.angle_beta   90.00
_cell.angle_gamma   90.00
#
_symmetry.space_group_name_H-M   'P 1'
#
loop_
_entity.id
_entity.type
_entity.pdbx_description
1 polymer ?
#
loop_
_entity_poly.entity_id
_entity_poly.type
_entity_poly.pdbx_seq_one_letter_code
_entity_poly.pdbx_strand_id
1 'polypeptide(L)'
;MNNIKLVAMDLDGTLTQHKTKPEPQIKAALDRLSEKYRLLMVGAGQVMRIFNQLERYPIDIIGNYGLQYGEYDPDKNDIKIIRDLSFDCDRRKIDERVTHLREKYGYTRYSGDNVEYHPSGCITFPILGTKAKAADKLSFDPDRKKRRRIYDEVCEAFPEYCVFVGGSSSFDMAPKPYNKYYALDDYCREKGILHSETVYIGDDYGRGGNDESVYKSDFNYLKIDNYKDFPKVISDIV
;
A
#
# COMPACT_ATOMS: atom_id res chain seq x y z
N MET A 1 -21.17 8.75 11.34
CA MET A 1 -19.98 8.23 12.08
C MET A 1 -19.72 9.19 13.25
N ASN A 2 -20.10 8.80 14.45
CA ASN A 2 -19.91 9.66 15.61
C ASN A 2 -18.59 9.32 16.30
N ASN A 3 -17.83 10.36 16.69
CA ASN A 3 -16.59 10.23 17.48
C ASN A 3 -15.34 9.71 16.72
N ILE A 4 -15.20 10.05 15.44
CA ILE A 4 -13.96 9.74 14.71
C ILE A 4 -12.81 10.60 15.25
N LYS A 5 -11.64 9.97 15.44
CA LYS A 5 -10.39 10.59 15.90
C LYS A 5 -9.27 10.49 14.87
N LEU A 6 -9.30 9.41 14.05
CA LEU A 6 -8.28 9.10 13.06
C LEU A 6 -8.90 8.90 11.69
N VAL A 7 -8.33 9.57 10.69
CA VAL A 7 -8.57 9.28 9.28
C VAL A 7 -7.28 8.74 8.68
N ALA A 8 -7.26 7.45 8.41
CA ALA A 8 -6.16 6.77 7.74
C ALA A 8 -6.50 6.58 6.26
N MET A 9 -5.51 6.62 5.38
CA MET A 9 -5.76 6.55 3.93
C MET A 9 -4.58 5.94 3.18
N ASP A 10 -4.91 5.30 2.05
CA ASP A 10 -3.93 4.95 1.04
C ASP A 10 -3.54 6.17 0.19
N LEU A 11 -2.47 6.05 -0.59
CA LEU A 11 -1.94 7.11 -1.43
C LEU A 11 -2.30 6.93 -2.91
N ASP A 12 -1.73 5.90 -3.53
CA ASP A 12 -1.77 5.68 -4.97
C ASP A 12 -3.11 5.06 -5.41
N GLY A 13 -3.98 5.82 -6.05
CA GLY A 13 -5.35 5.44 -6.42
C GLY A 13 -6.39 6.11 -5.51
N THR A 14 -6.00 6.52 -4.32
CA THR A 14 -6.86 7.12 -3.29
C THR A 14 -6.74 8.64 -3.23
N LEU A 15 -5.52 9.17 -3.14
CA LEU A 15 -5.24 10.62 -3.12
C LEU A 15 -4.63 11.11 -4.41
N THR A 16 -3.92 10.24 -5.11
CA THR A 16 -3.17 10.58 -6.32
C THR A 16 -3.37 9.53 -7.39
N GLN A 17 -3.16 9.92 -8.64
CA GLN A 17 -2.85 8.94 -9.67
C GLN A 17 -1.52 8.24 -9.30
N HIS A 18 -1.39 6.97 -9.68
CA HIS A 18 -0.22 6.16 -9.31
C HIS A 18 1.11 6.90 -9.54
N LYS A 19 1.89 7.05 -8.47
CA LYS A 19 3.21 7.72 -8.44
C LYS A 19 3.21 9.19 -8.90
N THR A 20 2.08 9.89 -8.77
CA THR A 20 2.00 11.33 -9.04
C THR A 20 1.83 12.12 -7.74
N LYS A 21 2.03 13.43 -7.82
CA LYS A 21 1.78 14.36 -6.72
C LYS A 21 0.27 14.60 -6.54
N PRO A 22 -0.19 14.94 -5.31
CA PRO A 22 -1.58 15.30 -5.08
C PRO A 22 -1.94 16.61 -5.79
N GLU A 23 -3.12 16.63 -6.40
CA GLU A 23 -3.69 17.84 -7.00
C GLU A 23 -4.10 18.86 -5.91
N PRO A 24 -4.18 20.18 -6.22
CA PRO A 24 -4.48 21.20 -5.22
C PRO A 24 -5.77 20.96 -4.44
N GLN A 25 -6.84 20.44 -5.10
CA GLN A 25 -8.09 20.11 -4.44
C GLN A 25 -7.97 18.97 -3.43
N ILE A 26 -7.03 18.04 -3.64
CA ILE A 26 -6.75 16.96 -2.69
C ILE A 26 -6.06 17.52 -1.44
N LYS A 27 -5.08 18.41 -1.62
CA LYS A 27 -4.42 19.10 -0.50
C LYS A 27 -5.43 19.91 0.32
N ALA A 28 -6.27 20.70 -0.31
CA ALA A 28 -7.32 21.45 0.37
C ALA A 28 -8.31 20.54 1.12
N ALA A 29 -8.55 19.32 0.63
CA ALA A 29 -9.36 18.33 1.31
C ALA A 29 -8.65 17.76 2.53
N LEU A 30 -7.34 17.48 2.44
CA LEU A 30 -6.51 17.04 3.56
C LEU A 30 -6.44 18.13 4.66
N ASP A 31 -6.28 19.40 4.27
CA ASP A 31 -6.26 20.53 5.20
C ASP A 31 -7.55 20.58 6.03
N ARG A 32 -8.72 20.46 5.39
CA ARG A 32 -10.01 20.42 6.10
C ARG A 32 -10.15 19.22 7.04
N LEU A 33 -9.65 18.06 6.65
CA LEU A 33 -9.63 16.87 7.51
C LEU A 33 -8.71 17.09 8.74
N SER A 34 -7.54 17.69 8.52
CA SER A 34 -6.55 17.91 9.58
C SER A 34 -6.99 18.88 10.67
N GLU A 35 -7.98 19.77 10.38
CA GLU A 35 -8.60 20.65 11.38
C GLU A 35 -9.39 19.88 12.45
N LYS A 36 -9.88 18.67 12.13
CA LYS A 36 -10.77 17.90 12.99
C LYS A 36 -10.20 16.56 13.46
N TYR A 37 -9.34 15.95 12.63
CA TYR A 37 -8.90 14.58 12.81
C TYR A 37 -7.38 14.46 12.74
N ARG A 38 -6.84 13.49 13.48
CA ARG A 38 -5.48 13.01 13.19
C ARG A 38 -5.49 12.32 11.83
N LEU A 39 -4.49 12.62 11.01
CA LEU A 39 -4.31 11.99 9.69
C LEU A 39 -3.16 10.99 9.72
N LEU A 40 -3.34 9.89 8.98
CA LEU A 40 -2.32 8.85 8.83
C LEU A 40 -2.30 8.34 7.39
N MET A 41 -1.11 8.33 6.78
CA MET A 41 -0.90 7.65 5.51
C MET A 41 -0.46 6.20 5.75
N VAL A 42 -1.08 5.23 5.06
CA VAL A 42 -0.74 3.81 5.16
C VAL A 42 -0.47 3.26 3.76
N GLY A 43 0.80 3.14 3.39
CA GLY A 43 1.18 2.81 2.02
C GLY A 43 2.10 1.60 1.88
N ALA A 44 2.16 1.08 0.65
CA ALA A 44 3.06 0.00 0.25
C ALA A 44 4.52 0.45 0.07
N GLY A 45 4.74 1.73 -0.17
CA GLY A 45 6.09 2.28 -0.41
C GLY A 45 6.83 2.70 0.85
N GLN A 46 8.10 3.02 0.69
CA GLN A 46 8.92 3.56 1.78
C GLN A 46 8.38 4.91 2.27
N VAL A 47 8.51 5.18 3.57
CA VAL A 47 8.06 6.43 4.22
C VAL A 47 8.57 7.67 3.49
N MET A 48 9.88 7.76 3.22
CA MET A 48 10.45 8.93 2.56
C MET A 48 9.97 9.11 1.11
N ARG A 49 9.69 8.00 0.39
CA ARG A 49 9.10 8.08 -0.96
C ARG A 49 7.69 8.65 -0.89
N ILE A 50 6.87 8.17 0.03
CA ILE A 50 5.50 8.64 0.25
C ILE A 50 5.52 10.12 0.66
N PHE A 51 6.36 10.51 1.60
CA PHE A 51 6.49 11.88 2.08
C PHE A 51 6.87 12.86 0.96
N ASN A 52 7.85 12.49 0.12
CA ASN A 52 8.24 13.31 -1.02
C ASN A 52 7.12 13.36 -2.10
N GLN A 53 6.40 12.26 -2.34
CA GLN A 53 5.26 12.24 -3.27
C GLN A 53 4.14 13.17 -2.80
N LEU A 54 3.88 13.24 -1.49
CA LEU A 54 2.94 14.16 -0.85
C LEU A 54 3.45 15.61 -0.78
N GLU A 55 4.60 15.91 -1.40
CA GLU A 55 5.25 17.23 -1.34
C GLU A 55 5.50 17.69 0.10
N ARG A 56 5.93 16.75 0.95
CA ARG A 56 6.25 16.94 2.37
C ARG A 56 5.05 17.43 3.21
N TYR A 57 3.85 17.00 2.85
CA TYR A 57 2.64 17.31 3.61
C TYR A 57 2.78 16.83 5.06
N PRO A 58 2.35 17.63 6.08
CA PRO A 58 2.53 17.34 7.49
C PRO A 58 1.61 16.22 7.98
N ILE A 59 2.00 14.97 7.78
CA ILE A 59 1.23 13.77 8.10
C ILE A 59 2.13 12.64 8.56
N ASP A 60 1.68 11.85 9.55
CA ASP A 60 2.34 10.61 9.93
C ASP A 60 2.19 9.55 8.82
N ILE A 61 3.23 8.74 8.63
CA ILE A 61 3.26 7.78 7.52
C ILE A 61 3.69 6.40 7.98
N ILE A 62 2.87 5.39 7.69
CA ILE A 62 3.26 4.00 7.72
C ILE A 62 3.61 3.57 6.30
N GLY A 63 4.83 3.09 6.09
CA GLY A 63 5.34 2.60 4.82
C GLY A 63 5.65 1.11 4.86
N ASN A 64 5.93 0.55 3.66
CA ASN A 64 6.30 -0.86 3.49
C ASN A 64 5.36 -1.82 4.25
N TYR A 65 4.04 -1.60 4.13
CA TYR A 65 3.02 -2.43 4.76
C TYR A 65 3.11 -2.52 6.30
N GLY A 66 3.74 -1.53 6.97
CA GLY A 66 3.92 -1.51 8.43
C GLY A 66 5.35 -1.76 8.90
N LEU A 67 6.26 -2.13 7.99
CA LEU A 67 7.68 -2.31 8.32
C LEU A 67 8.38 -0.99 8.63
N GLN A 68 7.91 0.11 8.04
CA GLN A 68 8.38 1.46 8.36
C GLN A 68 7.26 2.31 8.96
N TYR A 69 7.64 3.16 9.93
CA TYR A 69 6.77 4.19 10.48
C TYR A 69 7.57 5.47 10.70
N GLY A 70 7.00 6.58 10.26
CA GLY A 70 7.56 7.91 10.43
C GLY A 70 6.52 8.88 10.99
N GLU A 71 6.93 9.66 11.98
CA GLU A 71 6.15 10.77 12.55
C GLU A 71 6.62 12.10 11.95
N TYR A 72 5.67 12.96 11.62
CA TYR A 72 5.98 14.30 11.17
C TYR A 72 6.53 15.15 12.33
N ASP A 73 7.69 15.78 12.12
CA ASP A 73 8.35 16.68 13.04
C ASP A 73 8.12 18.14 12.58
N PRO A 74 7.22 18.88 13.22
CA PRO A 74 6.90 20.25 12.80
C PRO A 74 8.06 21.23 12.99
N ASP A 75 8.96 20.99 13.95
CA ASP A 75 10.11 21.86 14.22
C ASP A 75 11.14 21.81 13.08
N LYS A 76 11.24 20.66 12.42
CA LYS A 76 12.17 20.43 11.28
C LYS A 76 11.49 20.50 9.93
N ASN A 77 10.14 20.54 9.88
CA ASN A 77 9.36 20.37 8.66
C ASN A 77 9.82 19.12 7.88
N ASP A 78 9.98 18.01 8.60
CA ASP A 78 10.50 16.76 8.07
C ASP A 78 9.83 15.58 8.77
N ILE A 79 10.09 14.35 8.30
CA ILE A 79 9.60 13.13 8.91
C ILE A 79 10.72 12.41 9.67
N LYS A 80 10.45 12.09 10.93
CA LYS A 80 11.34 11.31 11.78
C LYS A 80 10.97 9.84 11.66
N ILE A 81 11.90 9.01 11.20
CA ILE A 81 11.70 7.56 11.18
C ILE A 81 11.75 7.03 12.62
N ILE A 82 10.63 6.44 13.05
CA ILE A 82 10.45 5.84 14.37
C ILE A 82 10.70 4.33 14.33
N ARG A 83 10.29 3.68 13.23
CA ARG A 83 10.47 2.24 13.00
C ARG A 83 10.96 2.00 11.59
N ASP A 84 11.96 1.14 11.45
CA ASP A 84 12.49 0.68 10.16
C ASP A 84 12.95 -0.77 10.33
N LEU A 85 12.08 -1.71 10.01
CA LEU A 85 12.32 -3.14 10.16
C LEU A 85 12.85 -3.73 8.86
N SER A 86 13.74 -4.68 9.01
CA SER A 86 14.32 -5.45 7.90
C SER A 86 14.30 -6.94 8.24
N PHE A 87 13.95 -7.77 7.27
CA PHE A 87 13.89 -9.21 7.39
C PHE A 87 14.74 -9.87 6.30
N ASP A 88 15.52 -10.84 6.71
CA ASP A 88 16.26 -11.69 5.77
C ASP A 88 15.32 -12.63 5.02
N CYS A 89 15.66 -12.95 3.79
CA CYS A 89 14.92 -13.90 2.97
C CYS A 89 15.85 -14.89 2.26
N ASP A 90 15.38 -16.11 2.05
CA ASP A 90 16.06 -17.11 1.23
C ASP A 90 15.82 -16.81 -0.26
N ARG A 91 16.70 -15.98 -0.82
CA ARG A 91 16.59 -15.55 -2.23
C ARG A 91 16.58 -16.73 -3.19
N ARG A 92 17.38 -17.77 -2.96
CA ARG A 92 17.42 -18.94 -3.84
C ARG A 92 16.06 -19.64 -3.88
N LYS A 93 15.47 -19.89 -2.73
CA LYS A 93 14.15 -20.54 -2.61
C LYS A 93 13.04 -19.67 -3.23
N ILE A 94 13.11 -18.36 -3.08
CA ILE A 94 12.18 -17.41 -3.70
C ILE A 94 12.30 -17.42 -5.22
N ASP A 95 13.52 -17.35 -5.75
CA ASP A 95 13.77 -17.40 -7.20
C ASP A 95 13.30 -18.72 -7.82
N GLU A 96 13.53 -19.86 -7.16
CA GLU A 96 13.04 -21.17 -7.60
C GLU A 96 11.50 -21.20 -7.69
N ARG A 97 10.80 -20.68 -6.68
CA ARG A 97 9.33 -20.61 -6.64
C ARG A 97 8.76 -19.68 -7.72
N VAL A 98 9.36 -18.51 -7.91
CA VAL A 98 8.95 -17.58 -8.98
C VAL A 98 9.18 -18.18 -10.35
N THR A 99 10.32 -18.86 -10.56
CA THR A 99 10.62 -19.55 -11.83
C THR A 99 9.58 -20.63 -12.12
N HIS A 100 9.24 -21.45 -11.12
CA HIS A 100 8.19 -22.47 -11.25
C HIS A 100 6.84 -21.86 -11.64
N LEU A 101 6.43 -20.76 -10.99
CA LEU A 101 5.17 -20.06 -11.33
C LEU A 101 5.21 -19.49 -12.76
N ARG A 102 6.36 -18.94 -13.20
CA ARG A 102 6.54 -18.45 -14.56
C ARG A 102 6.37 -19.56 -15.59
N GLU A 103 7.00 -20.71 -15.37
CA GLU A 103 6.89 -21.88 -16.25
C GLU A 103 5.45 -22.39 -16.32
N LYS A 104 4.82 -22.56 -15.16
CA LYS A 104 3.44 -23.05 -15.05
C LYS A 104 2.44 -22.19 -15.81
N TYR A 105 2.61 -20.85 -15.75
CA TYR A 105 1.66 -19.90 -16.36
C TYR A 105 2.12 -19.28 -17.67
N GLY A 106 3.26 -19.73 -18.21
CA GLY A 106 3.79 -19.24 -19.47
C GLY A 106 4.37 -17.81 -19.41
N TYR A 107 4.74 -17.31 -18.21
CA TYR A 107 5.37 -15.99 -18.03
C TYR A 107 6.89 -16.03 -18.17
N THR A 108 7.39 -16.84 -19.10
CA THR A 108 8.82 -17.09 -19.29
C THR A 108 9.54 -15.97 -20.04
N ARG A 109 8.79 -15.08 -20.72
CA ARG A 109 9.35 -13.90 -21.39
C ARG A 109 9.24 -12.68 -20.49
N TYR A 110 10.35 -12.25 -19.92
CA TYR A 110 10.42 -11.06 -19.06
C TYR A 110 11.73 -10.29 -19.28
N SER A 111 11.81 -9.05 -18.85
CA SER A 111 12.95 -8.16 -19.04
C SER A 111 13.48 -7.67 -17.67
N GLY A 112 14.77 -7.88 -17.43
CA GLY A 112 15.43 -7.55 -16.14
C GLY A 112 15.36 -8.70 -15.15
N ASP A 113 15.18 -8.40 -13.88
CA ASP A 113 15.28 -9.38 -12.80
C ASP A 113 14.03 -10.24 -12.66
N ASN A 114 14.22 -11.48 -12.23
CA ASN A 114 13.16 -12.45 -11.94
C ASN A 114 12.33 -12.01 -10.73
N VAL A 115 13.02 -11.51 -9.71
CA VAL A 115 12.46 -11.00 -8.44
C VAL A 115 13.13 -9.68 -8.11
N GLU A 116 12.37 -8.71 -7.59
CA GLU A 116 12.90 -7.50 -6.99
C GLU A 116 12.92 -7.67 -5.48
N TYR A 117 14.10 -7.57 -4.87
CA TYR A 117 14.31 -7.68 -3.44
C TYR A 117 14.49 -6.30 -2.81
N HIS A 118 13.68 -6.01 -1.79
CA HIS A 118 13.74 -4.74 -1.06
C HIS A 118 14.51 -4.92 0.26
N PRO A 119 15.24 -3.90 0.72
CA PRO A 119 15.99 -3.97 1.98
C PRO A 119 15.13 -4.32 3.19
N SER A 120 13.85 -3.98 3.18
CA SER A 120 12.89 -4.31 4.25
C SER A 120 12.54 -5.80 4.36
N GLY A 121 12.94 -6.63 3.39
CA GLY A 121 12.49 -8.02 3.26
C GLY A 121 11.21 -8.19 2.45
N CYS A 122 10.58 -7.09 2.02
CA CYS A 122 9.55 -7.15 0.98
C CYS A 122 10.17 -7.64 -0.33
N ILE A 123 9.37 -8.34 -1.12
CA ILE A 123 9.76 -8.80 -2.47
C ILE A 123 8.67 -8.46 -3.48
N THR A 124 9.07 -8.27 -4.71
CA THR A 124 8.14 -8.11 -5.83
C THR A 124 8.41 -9.20 -6.88
N PHE A 125 7.37 -9.91 -7.27
CA PHE A 125 7.35 -10.78 -8.45
C PHE A 125 6.83 -10.00 -9.65
N PRO A 126 7.71 -9.40 -10.47
CA PRO A 126 7.31 -8.62 -11.63
C PRO A 126 7.07 -9.56 -12.82
N ILE A 127 5.81 -9.81 -13.19
CA ILE A 127 5.49 -10.79 -14.25
C ILE A 127 6.21 -10.49 -15.57
N LEU A 128 6.26 -9.22 -15.96
CA LEU A 128 6.99 -8.76 -17.17
C LEU A 128 8.46 -8.44 -16.91
N GLY A 129 8.93 -8.59 -15.66
CA GLY A 129 10.28 -8.24 -15.22
C GLY A 129 10.45 -6.77 -14.84
N THR A 130 11.55 -6.48 -14.12
CA THR A 130 11.81 -5.15 -13.54
C THR A 130 12.03 -4.08 -14.61
N LYS A 131 12.60 -4.45 -15.77
CA LYS A 131 12.96 -3.56 -16.88
C LYS A 131 11.95 -3.50 -18.03
N ALA A 132 10.77 -4.10 -17.88
CA ALA A 132 9.71 -3.99 -18.88
C ALA A 132 9.25 -2.54 -19.04
N LYS A 133 8.89 -2.15 -20.28
CA LYS A 133 8.43 -0.79 -20.59
C LYS A 133 7.14 -0.46 -19.83
N ALA A 134 6.98 0.79 -19.42
CA ALA A 134 5.80 1.25 -18.69
C ALA A 134 4.49 0.98 -19.46
N ALA A 135 4.47 1.19 -20.76
CA ALA A 135 3.30 0.92 -21.61
C ALA A 135 2.90 -0.56 -21.58
N ASP A 136 3.88 -1.48 -21.65
CA ASP A 136 3.63 -2.92 -21.59
C ASP A 136 3.10 -3.33 -20.22
N LYS A 137 3.66 -2.78 -19.14
CA LYS A 137 3.18 -3.01 -17.76
C LYS A 137 1.73 -2.56 -17.58
N LEU A 138 1.37 -1.38 -18.09
CA LEU A 138 0.02 -0.83 -17.97
C LEU A 138 -1.01 -1.61 -18.78
N SER A 139 -0.63 -2.09 -19.97
CA SER A 139 -1.53 -2.84 -20.86
C SER A 139 -1.67 -4.33 -20.52
N PHE A 140 -0.78 -4.88 -19.69
CA PHE A 140 -0.72 -6.31 -19.39
C PHE A 140 -1.99 -6.84 -18.72
N ASP A 141 -2.43 -6.19 -17.65
CA ASP A 141 -3.54 -6.65 -16.81
C ASP A 141 -4.24 -5.46 -16.13
N PRO A 142 -4.87 -4.57 -16.92
CA PRO A 142 -5.42 -3.32 -16.40
C PRO A 142 -6.56 -3.51 -15.41
N ASP A 143 -7.33 -4.61 -15.54
CA ASP A 143 -8.42 -4.98 -14.65
C ASP A 143 -8.01 -6.01 -13.58
N ARG A 144 -6.73 -6.33 -13.49
CA ARG A 144 -6.11 -7.28 -12.53
C ARG A 144 -6.64 -8.72 -12.62
N LYS A 145 -7.46 -9.06 -13.63
CA LYS A 145 -8.08 -10.39 -13.74
C LYS A 145 -7.09 -11.52 -13.96
N LYS A 146 -6.04 -11.28 -14.76
CA LYS A 146 -5.00 -12.31 -15.03
C LYS A 146 -4.28 -12.69 -13.74
N ARG A 147 -3.85 -11.71 -12.93
CA ARG A 147 -3.17 -11.94 -11.66
C ARG A 147 -4.11 -12.50 -10.61
N ARG A 148 -5.33 -11.99 -10.50
CA ARG A 148 -6.34 -12.51 -9.56
C ARG A 148 -6.70 -13.97 -9.81
N ARG A 149 -6.61 -14.44 -11.08
CA ARG A 149 -6.86 -15.85 -11.42
C ARG A 149 -5.85 -16.81 -10.79
N ILE A 150 -4.60 -16.40 -10.63
CA ILE A 150 -3.52 -17.23 -10.08
C ILE A 150 -3.15 -16.83 -8.64
N TYR A 151 -3.89 -15.92 -8.03
CA TYR A 151 -3.56 -15.32 -6.75
C TYR A 151 -3.40 -16.34 -5.62
N ASP A 152 -4.32 -17.32 -5.53
CA ASP A 152 -4.27 -18.33 -4.47
C ASP A 152 -3.01 -19.19 -4.56
N GLU A 153 -2.62 -19.59 -5.77
CA GLU A 153 -1.42 -20.38 -5.97
C GLU A 153 -0.15 -19.56 -5.65
N VAL A 154 -0.16 -18.26 -5.91
CA VAL A 154 0.95 -17.40 -5.47
C VAL A 154 0.98 -17.33 -3.93
N CYS A 155 -0.16 -17.21 -3.27
CA CYS A 155 -0.23 -17.24 -1.81
C CYS A 155 0.27 -18.59 -1.23
N GLU A 156 -0.11 -19.71 -1.83
CA GLU A 156 0.36 -21.05 -1.44
C GLU A 156 1.86 -21.22 -1.65
N ALA A 157 2.41 -20.66 -2.73
CA ALA A 157 3.84 -20.69 -3.00
C ALA A 157 4.65 -19.85 -2.00
N PHE A 158 4.06 -18.83 -1.38
CA PHE A 158 4.73 -17.92 -0.45
C PHE A 158 3.99 -17.83 0.90
N PRO A 159 3.87 -18.94 1.66
CA PRO A 159 3.09 -18.98 2.89
C PRO A 159 3.66 -18.09 4.00
N GLU A 160 4.93 -17.71 3.94
CA GLU A 160 5.63 -16.80 4.86
C GLU A 160 5.37 -15.31 4.57
N TYR A 161 4.69 -14.99 3.46
CA TYR A 161 4.40 -13.62 3.04
C TYR A 161 2.89 -13.33 3.04
N CYS A 162 2.55 -12.06 3.24
CA CYS A 162 1.28 -11.48 2.78
C CYS A 162 1.48 -11.08 1.31
N VAL A 163 0.65 -11.62 0.42
CA VAL A 163 0.74 -11.41 -1.03
C VAL A 163 -0.31 -10.42 -1.49
N PHE A 164 0.07 -9.51 -2.37
CA PHE A 164 -0.83 -8.50 -2.96
C PHE A 164 -0.72 -8.50 -4.48
N VAL A 165 -1.84 -8.28 -5.15
CA VAL A 165 -1.88 -8.00 -6.59
C VAL A 165 -1.45 -6.55 -6.79
N GLY A 166 -0.12 -6.32 -6.72
CA GLY A 166 0.50 -5.01 -6.68
C GLY A 166 0.73 -4.39 -8.05
N GLY A 167 0.88 -3.09 -8.06
CA GLY A 167 1.24 -2.33 -9.26
C GLY A 167 0.40 -2.66 -10.49
N SER A 168 0.98 -2.47 -11.68
CA SER A 168 0.29 -2.76 -12.97
C SER A 168 0.52 -4.18 -13.49
N SER A 169 1.60 -4.87 -13.07
CA SER A 169 1.99 -6.19 -13.61
C SER A 169 2.80 -7.04 -12.64
N SER A 170 2.62 -6.86 -11.33
CA SER A 170 3.39 -7.58 -10.31
C SER A 170 2.51 -8.18 -9.22
N PHE A 171 3.10 -9.09 -8.45
CA PHE A 171 2.69 -9.39 -7.10
C PHE A 171 3.70 -8.77 -6.15
N ASP A 172 3.21 -8.01 -5.17
CA ASP A 172 4.03 -7.47 -4.10
C ASP A 172 3.79 -8.32 -2.85
N MET A 173 4.83 -8.52 -2.06
CA MET A 173 4.79 -9.43 -0.91
C MET A 173 5.52 -8.80 0.26
N ALA A 174 4.88 -8.78 1.42
CA ALA A 174 5.49 -8.36 2.67
C ALA A 174 5.63 -9.54 3.62
N PRO A 175 6.71 -9.66 4.40
CA PRO A 175 6.81 -10.71 5.42
C PRO A 175 5.59 -10.71 6.35
N LYS A 176 5.05 -11.88 6.68
CA LYS A 176 3.96 -11.94 7.67
C LYS A 176 4.45 -11.47 9.04
N PRO A 177 3.59 -10.77 9.82
CA PRO A 177 2.16 -10.49 9.56
C PRO A 177 1.89 -9.16 8.83
N TYR A 178 2.89 -8.52 8.26
CA TYR A 178 2.83 -7.14 7.76
C TYR A 178 1.89 -7.01 6.56
N ASN A 179 0.84 -6.21 6.75
CA ASN A 179 -0.12 -5.73 5.77
C ASN A 179 -0.77 -4.45 6.30
N LYS A 180 -1.61 -3.78 5.53
CA LYS A 180 -2.21 -2.51 5.95
C LYS A 180 -3.13 -2.63 7.17
N TYR A 181 -3.83 -3.76 7.36
CA TYR A 181 -4.62 -3.99 8.55
C TYR A 181 -3.75 -4.08 9.80
N TYR A 182 -2.73 -4.96 9.77
CA TYR A 182 -1.79 -5.12 10.89
C TYR A 182 -1.11 -3.80 11.25
N ALA A 183 -0.70 -3.04 10.23
CA ALA A 183 -0.06 -1.75 10.40
C ALA A 183 -0.98 -0.70 11.05
N LEU A 184 -2.25 -0.65 10.64
CA LEU A 184 -3.24 0.27 11.20
C LEU A 184 -3.68 -0.13 12.61
N ASP A 185 -3.90 -1.43 12.84
CA ASP A 185 -4.23 -1.97 14.16
C ASP A 185 -3.12 -1.69 15.18
N ASP A 186 -1.86 -1.94 14.80
CA ASP A 186 -0.69 -1.68 15.62
C ASP A 186 -0.58 -0.18 15.99
N TYR A 187 -0.77 0.71 15.01
CA TYR A 187 -0.81 2.15 15.24
C TYR A 187 -1.96 2.56 16.17
N CYS A 188 -3.15 2.04 15.96
CA CYS A 188 -4.32 2.32 16.80
C CYS A 188 -4.09 1.89 18.24
N ARG A 189 -3.53 0.69 18.45
CA ARG A 189 -3.16 0.21 19.80
C ARG A 189 -2.11 1.09 20.46
N GLU A 190 -1.06 1.48 19.73
CA GLU A 190 -0.01 2.36 20.25
C GLU A 190 -0.55 3.74 20.66
N LYS A 191 -1.48 4.30 19.88
CA LYS A 191 -2.05 5.63 20.13
C LYS A 191 -3.31 5.61 21.02
N GLY A 192 -3.80 4.45 21.44
CA GLY A 192 -5.02 4.30 22.24
C GLY A 192 -6.29 4.73 21.50
N ILE A 193 -6.36 4.49 20.19
CA ILE A 193 -7.50 4.82 19.32
C ILE A 193 -8.25 3.52 19.01
N LEU A 194 -9.57 3.53 19.12
CA LEU A 194 -10.40 2.36 18.80
C LEU A 194 -10.63 2.24 17.28
N HIS A 195 -10.85 1.03 16.78
CA HIS A 195 -11.24 0.80 15.38
C HIS A 195 -12.53 1.56 15.03
N SER A 196 -13.50 1.62 15.94
CA SER A 196 -14.74 2.41 15.79
C SER A 196 -14.53 3.93 15.72
N GLU A 197 -13.37 4.42 16.18
CA GLU A 197 -12.96 5.83 16.13
C GLU A 197 -12.05 6.14 14.93
N THR A 198 -11.83 5.14 14.06
CA THR A 198 -10.95 5.22 12.91
C THR A 198 -11.75 5.04 11.62
N VAL A 199 -11.49 5.89 10.64
CA VAL A 199 -11.95 5.72 9.26
C VAL A 199 -10.74 5.44 8.39
N TYR A 200 -10.83 4.44 7.52
CA TYR A 200 -9.86 4.17 6.48
C TYR A 200 -10.44 4.46 5.10
N ILE A 201 -9.68 5.10 4.23
CA ILE A 201 -10.07 5.42 2.85
C ILE A 201 -9.08 4.73 1.91
N GLY A 202 -9.58 3.92 0.98
CA GLY A 202 -8.74 3.18 0.05
C GLY A 202 -9.46 2.72 -1.21
N ASP A 203 -8.69 2.44 -2.28
CA ASP A 203 -9.21 2.05 -3.60
C ASP A 203 -9.06 0.56 -3.90
N ASP A 204 -8.05 -0.10 -3.32
CA ASP A 204 -7.70 -1.48 -3.66
C ASP A 204 -8.27 -2.52 -2.67
N TYR A 205 -9.60 -2.49 -2.49
CA TYR A 205 -10.35 -3.33 -1.55
C TYR A 205 -10.80 -4.68 -2.14
N GLY A 206 -10.53 -4.93 -3.43
CA GLY A 206 -10.87 -6.18 -4.10
C GLY A 206 -9.92 -7.32 -3.73
N ARG A 207 -10.25 -8.56 -4.17
CA ARG A 207 -9.46 -9.78 -3.89
C ARG A 207 -7.98 -9.59 -4.22
N GLY A 208 -7.13 -9.82 -3.23
CA GLY A 208 -5.68 -9.64 -3.33
C GLY A 208 -5.22 -8.19 -3.37
N GLY A 209 -6.12 -7.22 -3.24
CA GLY A 209 -5.78 -5.82 -3.12
C GLY A 209 -5.10 -5.52 -1.78
N ASN A 210 -4.29 -4.48 -1.74
CA ASN A 210 -3.53 -4.17 -0.54
C ASN A 210 -4.38 -3.54 0.58
N ASP A 211 -5.58 -3.03 0.27
CA ASP A 211 -6.57 -2.53 1.23
C ASP A 211 -7.58 -3.61 1.65
N GLU A 212 -7.59 -4.78 0.99
CA GLU A 212 -8.59 -5.83 1.24
C GLU A 212 -8.63 -6.23 2.72
N SER A 213 -7.48 -6.31 3.38
CA SER A 213 -7.38 -6.70 4.78
C SER A 213 -8.05 -5.70 5.72
N VAL A 214 -7.96 -4.40 5.44
CA VAL A 214 -8.64 -3.34 6.19
C VAL A 214 -10.14 -3.34 5.84
N TYR A 215 -10.48 -3.48 4.56
CA TYR A 215 -11.88 -3.51 4.12
C TYR A 215 -12.68 -4.66 4.73
N LYS A 216 -12.06 -5.82 4.96
CA LYS A 216 -12.69 -7.00 5.57
C LYS A 216 -12.67 -6.99 7.10
N SER A 217 -12.09 -5.98 7.72
CA SER A 217 -11.99 -5.85 9.17
C SER A 217 -13.18 -5.07 9.76
N ASP A 218 -13.08 -4.73 11.03
CA ASP A 218 -14.04 -3.94 11.78
C ASP A 218 -13.76 -2.43 11.77
N PHE A 219 -12.75 -1.96 11.00
CA PHE A 219 -12.54 -0.54 10.75
C PHE A 219 -13.67 0.05 9.90
N ASN A 220 -14.03 1.32 10.17
CA ASN A 220 -14.91 2.03 9.23
C ASN A 220 -14.16 2.26 7.93
N TYR A 221 -14.71 1.81 6.80
CA TYR A 221 -14.06 1.88 5.51
C TYR A 221 -14.88 2.73 4.51
N LEU A 222 -14.24 3.72 3.90
CA LEU A 222 -14.78 4.50 2.80
C LEU A 222 -14.09 4.07 1.49
N LYS A 223 -14.90 3.58 0.54
CA LYS A 223 -14.41 3.18 -0.78
C LYS A 223 -14.20 4.40 -1.66
N ILE A 224 -13.14 4.35 -2.44
CA ILE A 224 -12.88 5.31 -3.50
C ILE A 224 -12.48 4.54 -4.77
N ASP A 225 -13.12 4.83 -5.90
CA ASP A 225 -12.81 4.21 -7.18
C ASP A 225 -12.04 5.15 -8.11
N ASN A 226 -12.06 6.44 -7.80
CA ASN A 226 -11.32 7.47 -8.52
C ASN A 226 -10.81 8.52 -7.51
N TYR A 227 -9.50 8.69 -7.42
CA TYR A 227 -8.87 9.63 -6.50
C TYR A 227 -9.43 11.08 -6.61
N LYS A 228 -9.93 11.48 -7.77
CA LYS A 228 -10.56 12.81 -7.96
C LYS A 228 -11.84 12.99 -7.17
N ASP A 229 -12.48 11.89 -6.78
CA ASP A 229 -13.71 11.93 -5.96
C ASP A 229 -13.38 12.06 -4.46
N PHE A 230 -12.10 12.09 -4.05
CA PHE A 230 -11.71 12.19 -2.65
C PHE A 230 -12.39 13.34 -1.89
N PRO A 231 -12.48 14.59 -2.41
CA PRO A 231 -13.17 15.68 -1.72
C PRO A 231 -14.66 15.41 -1.49
N LYS A 232 -15.30 14.61 -2.35
CA LYS A 232 -16.69 14.19 -2.23
C LYS A 232 -16.83 13.04 -1.22
N VAL A 233 -15.94 12.05 -1.26
CA VAL A 233 -15.95 10.89 -0.35
C VAL A 233 -15.84 11.33 1.11
N ILE A 234 -15.04 12.36 1.39
CA ILE A 234 -14.87 12.88 2.76
C ILE A 234 -15.99 13.82 3.21
N SER A 235 -16.92 14.24 2.33
CA SER A 235 -17.97 15.21 2.68
C SER A 235 -18.86 14.77 3.84
N ASP A 236 -18.99 13.46 4.05
CA ASP A 236 -19.83 12.90 5.11
C ASP A 236 -19.13 12.87 6.48
N ILE A 237 -17.84 13.20 6.53
CA ILE A 237 -17.03 13.20 7.75
C ILE A 237 -16.38 14.56 8.07
N VAL A 238 -16.42 15.52 7.13
CA VAL A 238 -15.85 16.88 7.34
C VAL A 238 -16.83 17.87 7.99
#